data_6abc261cb807eb82e0a49c7e36279aee
#
_entry.id   6abc261cb807eb82e0a49c7e36279aee
#
_cell.length_a   1.000
_cell.length_b   1.000
_cell.length_c   1.000
_cell.angle_alpha   90.00
_cell.angle_beta   90.00
_cell.angle_gamma   90.00
#
_symmetry.space_group_name_H-M   'P 1'
#
loop_
_entity.id
_entity.type
_entity.pdbx_description
1 polymer ?
#
loop_
_entity_poly.entity_id
_entity_poly.type
_entity_poly.pdbx_seq_one_letter_code
_entity_poly.pdbx_strand_id
1 'polypeptide(L)'
;MYPHQKERLDAALEKFGVDALVATSAADVAYLTGFWSFSCSVYPTDIAAVYCKAGTALVLPTIDAPAFSAGDAAADHVACHGRFFVNVAERAEEHARRAARLAAEPADTAAEALARVLEALGLRGARIGLDDPAPPDAVPIAARVTRLHLTSAPGAVASARLVKGPYEIECLAQALRIAEEAIHTVLGELKTGTTEREAIELYERAVSARRGTPYAAMIAFGPSAALPAAPPGDRALRSGELVRFDVGCVFKGYRGDVARMGVLGEPNARAQRAYDAVEAGVQAGLDAIRPGVDGGAVFEAVVAAVRAAGLPEFRRHHVGHGIGLEPAEAPWLRPGGEPLEAGMMLRVEAPYYELGAFGASVKETVLVIRGGASVVNRSHRGLVLLD
;
A
#
# COMPACT_ATOMS: atom_id res chain seq x y z
N MET A 1 17.22 -3.82 6.33
CA MET A 1 16.11 -4.02 7.30
C MET A 1 16.31 -3.14 8.53
N TYR A 2 15.27 -2.49 9.01
CA TYR A 2 15.32 -1.66 10.22
C TYR A 2 15.13 -2.51 11.49
N PRO A 3 15.71 -2.10 12.65
CA PRO A 3 15.58 -2.86 13.90
C PRO A 3 14.14 -3.20 14.29
N HIS A 4 13.22 -2.26 14.11
CA HIS A 4 11.80 -2.46 14.36
C HIS A 4 11.18 -3.59 13.51
N GLN A 5 11.52 -3.65 12.21
CA GLN A 5 11.05 -4.70 11.32
C GLN A 5 11.57 -6.08 11.76
N LYS A 6 12.86 -6.14 12.15
CA LYS A 6 13.48 -7.36 12.66
C LYS A 6 12.75 -7.88 13.91
N GLU A 7 12.50 -7.03 14.88
CA GLU A 7 11.78 -7.38 16.11
C GLU A 7 10.39 -7.95 15.81
N ARG A 8 9.64 -7.32 14.90
CA ARG A 8 8.30 -7.78 14.49
C ARG A 8 8.35 -9.11 13.74
N LEU A 9 9.35 -9.32 12.90
CA LEU A 9 9.54 -10.59 12.19
C LEU A 9 9.97 -11.71 13.12
N ASP A 10 10.84 -11.46 14.09
CA ASP A 10 11.20 -12.43 15.13
C ASP A 10 9.96 -12.87 15.92
N ALA A 11 9.10 -11.92 16.30
CA ALA A 11 7.83 -12.22 16.95
C ALA A 11 6.87 -13.04 16.05
N ALA A 12 6.87 -12.77 14.74
CA ALA A 12 6.09 -13.56 13.78
C ALA A 12 6.61 -15.00 13.68
N LEU A 13 7.94 -15.24 13.63
CA LEU A 13 8.52 -16.58 13.67
C LEU A 13 8.04 -17.36 14.88
N GLU A 14 8.05 -16.73 16.07
CA GLU A 14 7.62 -17.34 17.32
C GLU A 14 6.09 -17.64 17.33
N LYS A 15 5.29 -16.65 16.91
CA LYS A 15 3.83 -16.77 16.84
C LYS A 15 3.38 -17.92 15.93
N PHE A 16 4.04 -18.09 14.78
CA PHE A 16 3.70 -19.10 13.80
C PHE A 16 4.47 -20.42 14.02
N GLY A 17 5.41 -20.47 14.98
CA GLY A 17 6.14 -21.66 15.34
C GLY A 17 7.07 -22.17 14.22
N VAL A 18 7.68 -21.28 13.46
CA VAL A 18 8.55 -21.59 12.31
C VAL A 18 9.96 -21.07 12.52
N ASP A 19 10.93 -21.68 11.84
CA ASP A 19 12.34 -21.32 11.94
C ASP A 19 12.71 -20.21 10.93
N ALA A 20 11.95 -20.13 9.81
CA ALA A 20 12.09 -19.09 8.82
C ALA A 20 10.76 -18.84 8.08
N LEU A 21 10.65 -17.68 7.41
CA LEU A 21 9.55 -17.30 6.52
C LEU A 21 10.07 -17.21 5.09
N VAL A 22 9.29 -17.69 4.14
CA VAL A 22 9.47 -17.47 2.70
C VAL A 22 8.31 -16.65 2.19
N ALA A 23 8.62 -15.47 1.66
CA ALA A 23 7.69 -14.52 1.09
C ALA A 23 7.92 -14.42 -0.42
N THR A 24 6.84 -14.36 -1.20
CA THR A 24 6.86 -14.29 -2.67
C THR A 24 6.03 -13.13 -3.21
N SER A 25 5.20 -12.49 -2.39
CA SER A 25 4.50 -11.27 -2.79
C SER A 25 5.47 -10.09 -2.92
N ALA A 26 5.22 -9.18 -3.87
CA ALA A 26 6.10 -8.02 -4.08
C ALA A 26 6.23 -7.14 -2.82
N ALA A 27 5.13 -6.98 -2.07
CA ALA A 27 5.12 -6.17 -0.85
C ALA A 27 5.95 -6.82 0.28
N ASP A 28 5.84 -8.14 0.45
CA ASP A 28 6.56 -8.85 1.51
C ASP A 28 8.05 -8.99 1.18
N VAL A 29 8.38 -9.24 -0.11
CA VAL A 29 9.77 -9.19 -0.57
C VAL A 29 10.38 -7.82 -0.31
N ALA A 30 9.65 -6.75 -0.63
CA ALA A 30 10.11 -5.37 -0.37
C ALA A 30 10.23 -5.08 1.14
N TYR A 31 9.33 -5.59 1.96
CA TYR A 31 9.42 -5.44 3.42
C TYR A 31 10.66 -6.11 3.99
N LEU A 32 10.98 -7.31 3.52
CA LEU A 32 12.13 -8.09 3.99
C LEU A 32 13.47 -7.55 3.49
N THR A 33 13.53 -6.98 2.28
CA THR A 33 14.80 -6.67 1.59
C THR A 33 14.93 -5.22 1.13
N GLY A 34 13.86 -4.45 1.08
CA GLY A 34 13.81 -3.12 0.46
C GLY A 34 13.75 -3.17 -1.07
N PHE A 35 13.70 -4.34 -1.71
CA PHE A 35 13.77 -4.50 -3.16
C PHE A 35 12.38 -4.61 -3.81
N TRP A 36 12.14 -3.73 -4.78
CA TRP A 36 11.00 -3.81 -5.68
C TRP A 36 11.48 -4.25 -7.06
N SER A 37 11.10 -5.46 -7.45
CA SER A 37 11.43 -5.99 -8.76
C SER A 37 10.59 -5.33 -9.85
N PHE A 38 11.25 -4.63 -10.77
CA PHE A 38 10.59 -4.13 -11.97
C PHE A 38 10.24 -5.28 -12.94
N SER A 39 11.15 -6.24 -13.10
CA SER A 39 10.92 -7.34 -14.04
C SER A 39 9.71 -8.19 -13.65
N CYS A 40 9.51 -8.46 -12.35
CA CYS A 40 8.34 -9.20 -11.87
C CYS A 40 7.01 -8.44 -12.06
N SER A 41 7.05 -7.12 -12.23
CA SER A 41 5.84 -6.33 -12.54
C SER A 41 5.43 -6.40 -14.03
N VAL A 42 6.35 -6.83 -14.90
CA VAL A 42 6.17 -6.85 -16.37
C VAL A 42 6.13 -8.26 -16.92
N TYR A 43 6.89 -9.18 -16.34
CA TYR A 43 7.04 -10.55 -16.82
C TYR A 43 6.65 -11.56 -15.74
N PRO A 44 6.08 -12.73 -16.11
CA PRO A 44 5.84 -13.82 -15.17
C PRO A 44 7.18 -14.47 -14.81
N THR A 45 7.82 -13.95 -13.77
CA THR A 45 9.09 -14.46 -13.25
C THR A 45 9.03 -14.55 -11.73
N ASP A 46 9.75 -15.52 -11.16
CA ASP A 46 9.72 -15.77 -9.72
C ASP A 46 10.67 -14.84 -8.97
N ILE A 47 10.22 -14.37 -7.83
CA ILE A 47 11.00 -13.70 -6.81
C ILE A 47 10.67 -14.30 -5.45
N ALA A 48 11.63 -14.41 -4.57
CA ALA A 48 11.39 -14.84 -3.20
C ALA A 48 12.35 -14.16 -2.23
N ALA A 49 11.86 -13.83 -1.04
CA ALA A 49 12.70 -13.42 0.07
C ALA A 49 12.55 -14.41 1.23
N VAL A 50 13.65 -14.65 1.94
CA VAL A 50 13.69 -15.51 3.10
C VAL A 50 14.11 -14.68 4.31
N TYR A 51 13.40 -14.87 5.41
CA TYR A 51 13.78 -14.30 6.70
C TYR A 51 13.95 -15.40 7.75
N CYS A 52 15.05 -15.37 8.48
CA CYS A 52 15.27 -16.14 9.70
C CYS A 52 16.09 -15.33 10.71
N LYS A 53 16.24 -15.82 11.96
CA LYS A 53 17.03 -15.10 12.98
C LYS A 53 18.50 -14.90 12.59
N ALA A 54 19.05 -15.76 11.71
CA ALA A 54 20.44 -15.65 11.23
C ALA A 54 20.61 -14.59 10.14
N GLY A 55 19.55 -14.18 9.43
CA GLY A 55 19.65 -13.18 8.38
C GLY A 55 18.53 -13.27 7.36
N THR A 56 18.74 -12.56 6.25
CA THR A 56 17.83 -12.45 5.12
C THR A 56 18.46 -13.00 3.85
N ALA A 57 17.62 -13.54 2.96
CA ALA A 57 18.06 -13.85 1.61
C ALA A 57 17.07 -13.37 0.56
N LEU A 58 17.59 -13.15 -0.66
CA LEU A 58 16.79 -12.73 -1.81
C LEU A 58 17.13 -13.63 -3.00
N VAL A 59 16.09 -14.15 -3.63
CA VAL A 59 16.13 -14.81 -4.93
C VAL A 59 15.49 -13.89 -5.94
N LEU A 60 16.20 -13.57 -7.01
CA LEU A 60 15.72 -12.64 -8.04
C LEU A 60 16.11 -13.11 -9.45
N PRO A 61 15.36 -12.74 -10.50
CA PRO A 61 15.78 -12.98 -11.86
C PRO A 61 17.04 -12.19 -12.19
N THR A 62 17.97 -12.78 -12.94
CA THR A 62 19.30 -12.20 -13.22
C THR A 62 19.22 -10.80 -13.87
N ILE A 63 18.16 -10.52 -14.62
CA ILE A 63 17.91 -9.18 -15.21
C ILE A 63 17.80 -8.08 -14.14
N ASP A 64 17.40 -8.41 -12.92
CA ASP A 64 17.24 -7.45 -11.82
C ASP A 64 18.53 -7.23 -11.00
N ALA A 65 19.57 -8.04 -11.20
CA ALA A 65 20.83 -7.91 -10.46
C ALA A 65 21.46 -6.50 -10.54
N PRO A 66 21.44 -5.79 -11.69
CA PRO A 66 21.92 -4.41 -11.77
C PRO A 66 21.11 -3.43 -10.91
N ALA A 67 19.78 -3.51 -10.97
CA ALA A 67 18.89 -2.65 -10.19
C ALA A 67 19.04 -2.87 -8.68
N PHE A 68 19.10 -4.13 -8.24
CA PHE A 68 19.37 -4.49 -6.85
C PHE A 68 20.71 -3.96 -6.37
N SER A 69 21.75 -4.09 -7.21
CA SER A 69 23.11 -3.68 -6.83
C SER A 69 23.31 -2.17 -6.76
N ALA A 70 22.53 -1.40 -7.55
CA ALA A 70 22.59 0.05 -7.59
C ALA A 70 21.68 0.75 -6.54
N GLY A 71 20.73 0.02 -5.96
CA GLY A 71 19.77 0.54 -4.99
C GLY A 71 20.22 0.36 -3.53
N ASP A 72 19.35 0.82 -2.62
CA ASP A 72 19.53 0.71 -1.16
C ASP A 72 19.04 -0.63 -0.58
N ALA A 73 18.53 -1.51 -1.43
CA ALA A 73 18.05 -2.83 -1.03
C ALA A 73 19.20 -3.73 -0.53
N ALA A 74 18.93 -4.53 0.50
CA ALA A 74 19.93 -5.37 1.11
C ALA A 74 19.37 -6.75 1.50
N ALA A 75 20.21 -7.77 1.30
CA ALA A 75 20.03 -9.11 1.83
C ALA A 75 21.40 -9.69 2.11
N ASP A 76 21.49 -10.56 3.13
CA ASP A 76 22.77 -11.19 3.53
C ASP A 76 23.23 -12.20 2.48
N HIS A 77 22.26 -12.90 1.87
CA HIS A 77 22.50 -13.82 0.77
C HIS A 77 21.62 -13.47 -0.43
N VAL A 78 22.22 -13.49 -1.63
CA VAL A 78 21.51 -13.21 -2.88
C VAL A 78 21.86 -14.27 -3.90
N ALA A 79 20.85 -14.85 -4.55
CA ALA A 79 21.04 -15.75 -5.68
C ALA A 79 20.17 -15.29 -6.86
N CYS A 80 20.77 -15.29 -8.04
CA CYS A 80 20.07 -14.99 -9.28
C CYS A 80 19.64 -16.29 -9.97
N HIS A 81 18.55 -16.22 -10.76
CA HIS A 81 18.11 -17.30 -11.61
C HIS A 81 17.82 -16.84 -13.04
N GLY A 82 17.91 -17.80 -13.97
CA GLY A 82 17.75 -17.53 -15.40
C GLY A 82 18.95 -16.78 -15.98
N ARG A 83 19.12 -16.86 -17.28
CA ARG A 83 20.28 -16.28 -17.98
C ARG A 83 19.98 -14.89 -18.48
N PHE A 84 20.77 -13.92 -18.06
CA PHE A 84 20.79 -12.58 -18.62
C PHE A 84 22.23 -12.08 -18.71
N PHE A 85 22.60 -11.48 -19.83
CA PHE A 85 23.99 -11.10 -20.11
C PHE A 85 24.18 -9.60 -19.89
N VAL A 86 25.16 -9.25 -19.06
CA VAL A 86 25.60 -7.88 -18.82
C VAL A 86 27.09 -7.74 -19.13
N ASN A 87 27.48 -6.62 -19.70
CA ASN A 87 28.88 -6.26 -19.89
C ASN A 87 29.24 -5.17 -18.87
N VAL A 88 30.47 -5.21 -18.37
CA VAL A 88 31.00 -4.25 -17.40
C VAL A 88 32.05 -3.39 -18.06
N ALA A 89 31.91 -2.08 -17.96
CA ALA A 89 32.91 -1.15 -18.46
C ALA A 89 34.21 -1.28 -17.67
N GLU A 90 35.35 -1.01 -18.32
CA GLU A 90 36.69 -1.09 -17.71
C GLU A 90 36.80 -0.27 -16.41
N ARG A 91 36.20 0.92 -16.38
CA ARG A 91 36.15 1.83 -15.20
C ARG A 91 34.80 1.85 -14.53
N ALA A 92 34.18 0.68 -14.36
CA ALA A 92 32.87 0.59 -13.72
C ALA A 92 32.95 0.86 -12.21
N GLU A 93 31.88 1.40 -11.67
CA GLU A 93 31.67 1.57 -10.22
C GLU A 93 31.41 0.24 -9.53
N GLU A 94 31.55 0.18 -8.20
CA GLU A 94 31.42 -1.08 -7.44
C GLU A 94 30.04 -1.72 -7.56
N HIS A 95 28.97 -0.96 -7.64
CA HIS A 95 27.62 -1.53 -7.84
C HIS A 95 27.51 -2.31 -9.17
N ALA A 96 28.12 -1.83 -10.26
CA ALA A 96 28.13 -2.53 -11.54
C ALA A 96 28.97 -3.82 -11.48
N ARG A 97 30.10 -3.78 -10.77
CA ARG A 97 30.92 -4.99 -10.52
C ARG A 97 30.19 -6.01 -9.63
N ARG A 98 29.45 -5.54 -8.61
CA ARG A 98 28.60 -6.38 -7.78
C ARG A 98 27.51 -7.05 -8.63
N ALA A 99 26.82 -6.29 -9.49
CA ALA A 99 25.83 -6.83 -10.40
C ALA A 99 26.37 -7.92 -11.30
N ALA A 100 27.57 -7.71 -11.88
CA ALA A 100 28.23 -8.68 -12.71
C ALA A 100 28.59 -9.97 -11.94
N ARG A 101 29.07 -9.85 -10.71
CA ARG A 101 29.33 -11.04 -9.86
C ARG A 101 28.07 -11.82 -9.58
N LEU A 102 26.94 -11.16 -9.27
CA LEU A 102 25.64 -11.82 -9.07
C LEU A 102 25.13 -12.49 -10.36
N ALA A 103 25.38 -11.88 -11.52
CA ALA A 103 24.97 -12.41 -12.81
C ALA A 103 25.90 -13.48 -13.41
N ALA A 104 27.09 -13.67 -12.84
CA ALA A 104 28.11 -14.59 -13.40
C ALA A 104 27.73 -16.07 -13.26
N GLU A 105 27.10 -16.44 -12.14
CA GLU A 105 26.77 -17.83 -11.82
C GLU A 105 25.28 -17.96 -11.42
N PRO A 106 24.35 -17.60 -12.31
CA PRO A 106 22.93 -17.75 -12.00
C PRO A 106 22.56 -19.22 -11.91
N ALA A 107 21.57 -19.52 -11.08
CA ALA A 107 20.93 -20.82 -11.12
C ALA A 107 20.10 -20.97 -12.42
N ASP A 108 19.93 -22.16 -12.92
CA ASP A 108 19.07 -22.38 -14.10
C ASP A 108 17.60 -22.12 -13.78
N THR A 109 17.19 -22.33 -12.52
CA THR A 109 15.80 -22.14 -12.06
C THR A 109 15.73 -21.36 -10.74
N ALA A 110 14.59 -20.73 -10.48
CA ALA A 110 14.30 -20.08 -9.21
C ALA A 110 14.34 -21.05 -8.02
N ALA A 111 13.94 -22.32 -8.25
CA ALA A 111 14.00 -23.37 -7.23
C ALA A 111 15.45 -23.68 -6.80
N GLU A 112 16.36 -23.74 -7.74
CA GLU A 112 17.78 -23.95 -7.46
C GLU A 112 18.39 -22.74 -6.74
N ALA A 113 18.09 -21.53 -7.20
CA ALA A 113 18.51 -20.29 -6.53
C ALA A 113 18.00 -20.23 -5.08
N LEU A 114 16.74 -20.58 -4.86
CA LEU A 114 16.13 -20.62 -3.53
C LEU A 114 16.82 -21.70 -2.65
N ALA A 115 17.07 -22.89 -3.19
CA ALA A 115 17.80 -23.92 -2.45
C ALA A 115 19.20 -23.47 -2.01
N ARG A 116 19.94 -22.77 -2.88
CA ARG A 116 21.27 -22.21 -2.57
C ARG A 116 21.21 -21.22 -1.39
N VAL A 117 20.25 -20.30 -1.36
CA VAL A 117 20.16 -19.33 -0.26
C VAL A 117 19.64 -19.95 1.03
N LEU A 118 18.76 -20.95 0.97
CA LEU A 118 18.29 -21.69 2.14
C LEU A 118 19.43 -22.48 2.79
N GLU A 119 20.31 -23.09 1.99
CA GLU A 119 21.53 -23.76 2.48
C GLU A 119 22.53 -22.76 3.06
N ALA A 120 22.73 -21.60 2.41
CA ALA A 120 23.60 -20.54 2.92
C ALA A 120 23.15 -19.98 4.28
N LEU A 121 21.85 -19.93 4.52
CA LEU A 121 21.26 -19.56 5.81
C LEU A 121 21.28 -20.70 6.85
N GLY A 122 21.77 -21.89 6.49
CA GLY A 122 21.84 -23.05 7.39
C GLY A 122 20.49 -23.70 7.71
N LEU A 123 19.49 -23.51 6.87
CA LEU A 123 18.09 -23.90 7.12
C LEU A 123 17.75 -25.36 6.75
N ARG A 124 18.75 -26.20 6.49
CA ARG A 124 18.49 -27.60 6.12
C ARG A 124 17.70 -28.34 7.21
N GLY A 125 16.56 -28.91 6.84
CA GLY A 125 15.66 -29.61 7.77
C GLY A 125 14.80 -28.69 8.64
N ALA A 126 14.82 -27.37 8.43
CA ALA A 126 14.06 -26.40 9.20
C ALA A 126 12.55 -26.41 8.85
N ARG A 127 11.75 -25.85 9.75
CA ARG A 127 10.32 -25.57 9.51
C ARG A 127 10.19 -24.18 8.88
N ILE A 128 9.65 -24.14 7.68
CA ILE A 128 9.49 -22.92 6.89
C ILE A 128 8.01 -22.53 6.82
N GLY A 129 7.71 -21.34 7.27
CA GLY A 129 6.40 -20.71 7.09
C GLY A 129 6.26 -20.13 5.69
N LEU A 130 5.23 -20.52 4.96
CA LEU A 130 4.86 -19.92 3.68
C LEU A 130 3.81 -18.86 3.95
N ASP A 131 4.15 -17.61 3.65
CA ASP A 131 3.23 -16.47 3.80
C ASP A 131 2.17 -16.45 2.70
N ASP A 132 2.54 -16.84 1.49
CA ASP A 132 1.62 -16.99 0.37
C ASP A 132 0.93 -18.36 0.40
N PRO A 133 -0.42 -18.41 0.39
CA PRO A 133 -1.16 -19.67 0.35
C PRO A 133 -1.00 -20.44 -0.97
N ALA A 134 -0.58 -19.77 -2.04
CA ALA A 134 -0.31 -20.35 -3.36
C ALA A 134 1.09 -19.95 -3.85
N PRO A 135 2.15 -20.44 -3.19
CA PRO A 135 3.51 -20.06 -3.56
C PRO A 135 3.87 -20.60 -4.95
N PRO A 136 4.77 -19.93 -5.68
CA PRO A 136 5.31 -20.46 -6.93
C PRO A 136 5.88 -21.87 -6.78
N ASP A 137 5.82 -22.67 -7.84
CA ASP A 137 6.33 -24.08 -7.84
C ASP A 137 7.80 -24.19 -7.41
N ALA A 138 8.57 -23.12 -7.58
CA ALA A 138 9.95 -23.03 -7.12
C ALA A 138 10.11 -23.35 -5.62
N VAL A 139 9.15 -22.92 -4.77
CA VAL A 139 9.23 -23.10 -3.32
C VAL A 139 9.10 -24.56 -2.91
N PRO A 140 8.06 -25.33 -3.32
CA PRO A 140 7.98 -26.76 -3.02
C PRO A 140 9.15 -27.59 -3.59
N ILE A 141 9.68 -27.21 -4.77
CA ILE A 141 10.82 -27.91 -5.38
C ILE A 141 12.07 -27.67 -4.53
N ALA A 142 12.38 -26.43 -4.18
CA ALA A 142 13.53 -26.09 -3.34
C ALA A 142 13.45 -26.77 -1.96
N ALA A 143 12.27 -26.81 -1.37
CA ALA A 143 12.05 -27.45 -0.07
C ALA A 143 12.35 -28.95 -0.09
N ARG A 144 12.00 -29.64 -1.16
CA ARG A 144 12.36 -31.06 -1.33
C ARG A 144 13.86 -31.29 -1.41
N VAL A 145 14.58 -30.45 -2.16
CA VAL A 145 16.04 -30.54 -2.30
C VAL A 145 16.74 -30.29 -0.97
N THR A 146 16.29 -29.33 -0.19
CA THR A 146 16.88 -28.94 1.09
C THR A 146 16.31 -29.70 2.30
N ARG A 147 15.34 -30.60 2.07
CA ARG A 147 14.63 -31.38 3.11
C ARG A 147 13.94 -30.54 4.16
N LEU A 148 13.32 -29.43 3.75
CA LEU A 148 12.58 -28.54 4.61
C LEU A 148 11.16 -29.06 4.89
N HIS A 149 10.63 -28.66 6.02
CA HIS A 149 9.24 -28.89 6.39
C HIS A 149 8.44 -27.61 6.12
N LEU A 150 7.70 -27.59 5.01
CA LEU A 150 6.83 -26.44 4.69
C LEU A 150 5.56 -26.50 5.53
N THR A 151 5.19 -25.35 6.07
CA THR A 151 3.92 -25.14 6.77
C THR A 151 3.26 -23.87 6.27
N SER A 152 1.94 -23.85 6.24
CA SER A 152 1.17 -22.64 5.91
C SER A 152 1.27 -21.65 7.07
N ALA A 153 1.67 -20.44 6.77
CA ALA A 153 1.77 -19.33 7.72
C ALA A 153 1.22 -18.03 7.09
N PRO A 154 -0.01 -18.06 6.51
CA PRO A 154 -0.57 -16.93 5.80
C PRO A 154 -0.68 -15.73 6.72
N GLY A 155 -0.22 -14.58 6.24
CA GLY A 155 -0.22 -13.33 7.00
C GLY A 155 0.89 -13.23 8.05
N ALA A 156 1.90 -14.10 8.04
CA ALA A 156 3.02 -14.01 8.97
C ALA A 156 3.81 -12.73 8.77
N VAL A 157 4.24 -12.43 7.52
CA VAL A 157 4.92 -11.17 7.19
C VAL A 157 3.93 -9.99 7.31
N ALA A 158 2.69 -10.14 6.85
CA ALA A 158 1.66 -9.13 7.00
C ALA A 158 1.43 -8.77 8.48
N SER A 159 1.50 -9.73 9.42
CA SER A 159 1.40 -9.45 10.86
C SER A 159 2.57 -8.61 11.39
N ALA A 160 3.76 -8.76 10.84
CA ALA A 160 4.89 -7.90 11.16
C ALA A 160 4.73 -6.48 10.60
N ARG A 161 4.02 -6.32 9.48
CA ARG A 161 3.73 -5.03 8.82
C ARG A 161 2.60 -4.23 9.49
N LEU A 162 1.79 -4.83 10.39
CA LEU A 162 0.66 -4.17 11.03
C LEU A 162 1.07 -2.88 11.76
N VAL A 163 2.09 -2.94 12.61
CA VAL A 163 2.60 -1.81 13.37
C VAL A 163 3.79 -1.21 12.64
N LYS A 164 3.67 0.06 12.28
CA LYS A 164 4.65 0.77 11.45
C LYS A 164 5.80 1.33 12.28
N GLY A 165 7.01 1.17 11.79
CA GLY A 165 8.19 1.85 12.33
C GLY A 165 8.30 3.31 11.89
N PRO A 166 9.18 4.12 12.52
CA PRO A 166 9.32 5.54 12.22
C PRO A 166 9.56 5.85 10.74
N TYR A 167 10.41 5.06 10.08
CA TYR A 167 10.70 5.22 8.65
C TYR A 167 9.47 4.97 7.78
N GLU A 168 8.68 3.95 8.10
CA GLU A 168 7.46 3.59 7.37
C GLU A 168 6.41 4.70 7.52
N ILE A 169 6.24 5.23 8.74
CA ILE A 169 5.34 6.35 9.03
C ILE A 169 5.75 7.58 8.24
N GLU A 170 7.06 7.90 8.17
CA GLU A 170 7.56 9.03 7.40
C GLU A 170 7.30 8.87 5.90
N CYS A 171 7.52 7.67 5.33
CA CYS A 171 7.24 7.38 3.93
C CYS A 171 5.75 7.52 3.60
N LEU A 172 4.87 7.01 4.47
CA LEU A 172 3.41 7.14 4.34
C LEU A 172 2.96 8.60 4.43
N ALA A 173 3.47 9.35 5.40
CA ALA A 173 3.19 10.79 5.55
C ALA A 173 3.67 11.60 4.34
N GLN A 174 4.82 11.25 3.78
CA GLN A 174 5.35 11.88 2.57
C GLN A 174 4.48 11.56 1.34
N ALA A 175 4.05 10.30 1.17
CA ALA A 175 3.15 9.91 0.08
C ALA A 175 1.81 10.67 0.15
N LEU A 176 1.23 10.79 1.35
CA LEU A 176 0.02 11.57 1.59
C LEU A 176 0.22 13.05 1.26
N ARG A 177 1.30 13.65 1.74
CA ARG A 177 1.61 15.06 1.48
C ARG A 177 1.70 15.34 -0.02
N ILE A 178 2.40 14.49 -0.78
CA ILE A 178 2.51 14.63 -2.24
C ILE A 178 1.12 14.57 -2.90
N ALA A 179 0.28 13.62 -2.49
CA ALA A 179 -1.07 13.51 -3.02
C ALA A 179 -1.94 14.73 -2.70
N GLU A 180 -1.89 15.24 -1.47
CA GLU A 180 -2.64 16.43 -1.03
C GLU A 180 -2.19 17.71 -1.76
N GLU A 181 -0.88 17.91 -1.92
CA GLU A 181 -0.33 19.03 -2.68
C GLU A 181 -0.71 18.95 -4.18
N ALA A 182 -0.80 17.73 -4.74
CA ALA A 182 -1.27 17.53 -6.11
C ALA A 182 -2.77 17.83 -6.23
N ILE A 183 -3.61 17.42 -5.28
CA ILE A 183 -5.04 17.82 -5.24
C ILE A 183 -5.16 19.35 -5.21
N HIS A 184 -4.38 20.01 -4.35
CA HIS A 184 -4.40 21.49 -4.27
C HIS A 184 -4.01 22.14 -5.60
N THR A 185 -3.02 21.59 -6.30
CA THR A 185 -2.62 22.04 -7.64
C THR A 185 -3.79 21.92 -8.64
N VAL A 186 -4.49 20.78 -8.64
CA VAL A 186 -5.63 20.56 -9.54
C VAL A 186 -6.79 21.50 -9.20
N LEU A 187 -7.14 21.62 -7.92
CA LEU A 187 -8.23 22.53 -7.46
C LEU A 187 -8.03 23.98 -7.94
N GLY A 188 -6.77 24.44 -7.96
CA GLY A 188 -6.44 25.79 -8.44
C GLY A 188 -6.58 26.01 -9.95
N GLU A 189 -6.67 24.94 -10.73
CA GLU A 189 -6.77 24.99 -12.20
C GLU A 189 -8.15 24.59 -12.74
N LEU A 190 -9.03 24.02 -11.87
CA LEU A 190 -10.36 23.61 -12.27
C LEU A 190 -11.25 24.80 -12.59
N LYS A 191 -11.99 24.71 -13.71
CA LYS A 191 -12.97 25.70 -14.16
C LYS A 191 -14.06 25.02 -14.99
N THR A 192 -15.12 25.72 -15.27
CA THR A 192 -16.17 25.25 -16.19
C THR A 192 -15.55 24.78 -17.51
N GLY A 193 -15.90 23.58 -17.93
CA GLY A 193 -15.42 22.97 -19.18
C GLY A 193 -14.14 22.12 -19.02
N THR A 194 -13.41 22.18 -17.91
CA THR A 194 -12.30 21.25 -17.66
C THR A 194 -12.83 19.82 -17.62
N THR A 195 -12.20 18.90 -18.32
CA THR A 195 -12.57 17.48 -18.37
C THR A 195 -11.93 16.68 -17.24
N GLU A 196 -12.53 15.54 -16.88
CA GLU A 196 -11.96 14.62 -15.89
C GLU A 196 -10.58 14.14 -16.31
N ARG A 197 -10.37 13.93 -17.63
CA ARG A 197 -9.07 13.54 -18.22
C ARG A 197 -8.01 14.62 -18.00
N GLU A 198 -8.32 15.88 -18.28
CA GLU A 198 -7.40 17.00 -18.03
C GLU A 198 -7.06 17.13 -16.55
N ALA A 199 -8.04 16.93 -15.66
CA ALA A 199 -7.83 16.98 -14.21
C ALA A 199 -6.88 15.85 -13.74
N ILE A 200 -7.04 14.62 -14.23
CA ILE A 200 -6.13 13.51 -13.93
C ILE A 200 -4.72 13.77 -14.45
N GLU A 201 -4.57 14.24 -15.68
CA GLU A 201 -3.26 14.55 -16.24
C GLU A 201 -2.52 15.62 -15.43
N LEU A 202 -3.26 16.62 -14.91
CA LEU A 202 -2.72 17.62 -13.98
C LEU A 202 -2.24 16.98 -12.68
N TYR A 203 -3.06 16.11 -12.09
CA TYR A 203 -2.72 15.39 -10.86
C TYR A 203 -1.45 14.56 -11.03
N GLU A 204 -1.38 13.73 -12.07
CA GLU A 204 -0.25 12.85 -12.34
C GLU A 204 1.05 13.62 -12.57
N ARG A 205 0.99 14.73 -13.31
CA ARG A 205 2.13 15.64 -13.47
C ARG A 205 2.56 16.25 -12.14
N ALA A 206 1.61 16.67 -11.31
CA ALA A 206 1.91 17.29 -10.02
C ALA A 206 2.55 16.30 -9.05
N VAL A 207 2.10 15.04 -9.01
CA VAL A 207 2.69 13.95 -8.22
C VAL A 207 4.10 13.63 -8.71
N SER A 208 4.29 13.46 -10.03
CA SER A 208 5.59 13.10 -10.61
C SER A 208 6.63 14.21 -10.41
N ALA A 209 6.23 15.47 -10.50
CA ALA A 209 7.11 16.62 -10.21
C ALA A 209 7.63 16.64 -8.76
N ARG A 210 6.92 15.97 -7.83
CA ARG A 210 7.29 15.84 -6.42
C ARG A 210 7.96 14.50 -6.10
N ARG A 211 8.41 13.77 -7.11
CA ARG A 211 9.07 12.45 -7.00
C ARG A 211 8.19 11.35 -6.40
N GLY A 212 6.87 11.49 -6.49
CA GLY A 212 5.92 10.44 -6.23
C GLY A 212 5.55 9.68 -7.51
N THR A 213 4.99 8.49 -7.36
CA THR A 213 4.38 7.75 -8.46
C THR A 213 2.86 7.82 -8.30
N PRO A 214 2.10 8.31 -9.30
CA PRO A 214 0.65 8.32 -9.24
C PRO A 214 0.10 6.90 -9.03
N TYR A 215 -0.93 6.79 -8.21
CA TYR A 215 -1.54 5.51 -7.89
C TYR A 215 -3.05 5.68 -7.70
N ALA A 216 -3.84 4.75 -8.27
CA ALA A 216 -5.30 4.65 -8.12
C ALA A 216 -6.02 6.00 -8.24
N ALA A 217 -5.60 6.85 -9.18
CA ALA A 217 -6.08 8.21 -9.30
C ALA A 217 -7.44 8.24 -10.01
N MET A 218 -8.48 8.69 -9.30
CA MET A 218 -9.82 8.95 -9.82
C MET A 218 -10.22 10.39 -9.47
N ILE A 219 -10.47 11.19 -10.50
CA ILE A 219 -11.09 12.51 -10.36
C ILE A 219 -12.36 12.49 -11.21
N ALA A 220 -13.51 12.73 -10.59
CA ALA A 220 -14.80 12.59 -11.25
C ALA A 220 -15.74 13.72 -10.88
N PHE A 221 -16.59 14.15 -11.83
CA PHE A 221 -17.44 15.32 -11.73
C PHE A 221 -18.92 14.96 -11.73
N GLY A 222 -19.72 15.61 -10.89
CA GLY A 222 -21.17 15.48 -10.83
C GLY A 222 -21.64 14.01 -10.81
N PRO A 223 -22.46 13.56 -11.78
CA PRO A 223 -22.93 12.18 -11.85
C PRO A 223 -21.82 11.10 -11.97
N SER A 224 -20.69 11.41 -12.60
CA SER A 224 -19.56 10.48 -12.67
C SER A 224 -18.92 10.26 -11.28
N ALA A 225 -19.02 11.24 -10.38
CA ALA A 225 -18.55 11.10 -9.01
C ALA A 225 -19.25 9.98 -8.23
N ALA A 226 -20.45 9.56 -8.68
CA ALA A 226 -21.19 8.42 -8.12
C ALA A 226 -20.66 7.05 -8.56
N LEU A 227 -19.72 6.99 -9.49
CA LEU A 227 -19.12 5.75 -9.98
C LEU A 227 -17.90 5.38 -9.12
N PRO A 228 -17.95 4.31 -8.30
CA PRO A 228 -16.88 4.03 -7.32
C PRO A 228 -15.49 3.79 -7.94
N ALA A 229 -15.45 3.20 -9.13
CA ALA A 229 -14.23 2.73 -9.77
C ALA A 229 -14.24 2.94 -11.29
N ALA A 230 -14.69 4.12 -11.75
CA ALA A 230 -14.67 4.45 -13.17
C ALA A 230 -13.39 5.22 -13.54
N PRO A 231 -12.76 4.90 -14.66
CA PRO A 231 -11.65 5.72 -15.16
C PRO A 231 -12.16 7.11 -15.55
N PRO A 232 -11.32 8.15 -15.44
CA PRO A 232 -11.65 9.50 -15.88
C PRO A 232 -12.01 9.54 -17.36
N GLY A 233 -13.12 10.25 -17.68
CA GLY A 233 -13.62 10.39 -19.03
C GLY A 233 -13.45 11.80 -19.60
N ASP A 234 -14.17 12.04 -20.69
CA ASP A 234 -14.20 13.34 -21.36
C ASP A 234 -15.36 14.22 -20.84
N ARG A 235 -15.96 13.84 -19.70
CA ARG A 235 -16.98 14.65 -19.05
C ARG A 235 -16.37 15.97 -18.57
N ALA A 236 -16.99 17.06 -18.99
CA ALA A 236 -16.60 18.41 -18.60
C ALA A 236 -17.31 18.85 -17.31
N LEU A 237 -16.59 19.51 -16.42
CA LEU A 237 -17.08 20.10 -15.17
C LEU A 237 -18.08 21.24 -15.47
N ARG A 238 -19.16 21.27 -14.71
CA ARG A 238 -20.22 22.28 -14.81
C ARG A 238 -20.44 22.96 -13.46
N SER A 239 -20.95 24.21 -13.49
CA SER A 239 -21.34 24.94 -12.29
C SER A 239 -22.35 24.15 -11.46
N GLY A 240 -22.17 24.13 -10.13
CA GLY A 240 -22.99 23.40 -9.16
C GLY A 240 -22.59 21.91 -9.00
N GLU A 241 -21.65 21.40 -9.78
CA GLU A 241 -21.25 19.99 -9.69
C GLU A 241 -20.16 19.77 -8.65
N LEU A 242 -20.30 18.65 -7.91
CA LEU A 242 -19.26 18.15 -7.03
C LEU A 242 -18.09 17.59 -7.85
N VAL A 243 -16.89 17.84 -7.34
CA VAL A 243 -15.65 17.23 -7.79
C VAL A 243 -15.18 16.25 -6.72
N ARG A 244 -15.09 14.97 -7.03
CA ARG A 244 -14.56 13.94 -6.13
C ARG A 244 -13.13 13.59 -6.52
N PHE A 245 -12.23 13.80 -5.60
CA PHE A 245 -10.89 13.27 -5.64
C PHE A 245 -10.86 11.97 -4.83
N ASP A 246 -10.41 10.89 -5.45
CA ASP A 246 -10.10 9.62 -4.82
C ASP A 246 -8.77 9.16 -5.43
N VAL A 247 -7.67 9.57 -4.81
CA VAL A 247 -6.36 9.58 -5.46
C VAL A 247 -5.28 9.15 -4.50
N GLY A 248 -4.19 8.60 -5.04
CA GLY A 248 -3.07 8.16 -4.24
C GLY A 248 -1.71 8.43 -4.88
N CYS A 249 -0.70 8.32 -4.05
CA CYS A 249 0.70 8.43 -4.40
C CYS A 249 1.50 7.30 -3.78
N VAL A 250 2.46 6.75 -4.50
CA VAL A 250 3.49 5.85 -3.95
C VAL A 250 4.78 6.64 -3.76
N PHE A 251 5.33 6.58 -2.56
CA PHE A 251 6.63 7.12 -2.23
C PHE A 251 7.49 6.05 -1.54
N LYS A 252 8.62 5.69 -2.14
CA LYS A 252 9.51 4.61 -1.66
C LYS A 252 8.76 3.30 -1.36
N GLY A 253 7.79 2.94 -2.19
CA GLY A 253 6.97 1.74 -2.05
C GLY A 253 5.75 1.90 -1.14
N TYR A 254 5.72 2.88 -0.25
CA TYR A 254 4.58 3.14 0.65
C TYR A 254 3.50 3.97 -0.04
N ARG A 255 2.24 3.67 0.28
CA ARG A 255 1.07 4.23 -0.40
C ARG A 255 0.36 5.26 0.45
N GLY A 256 0.23 6.49 -0.07
CA GLY A 256 -0.69 7.49 0.44
C GLY A 256 -1.98 7.45 -0.36
N ASP A 257 -3.13 7.44 0.30
CA ASP A 257 -4.45 7.42 -0.32
C ASP A 257 -5.35 8.42 0.39
N VAL A 258 -5.94 9.33 -0.38
CA VAL A 258 -6.72 10.45 0.14
C VAL A 258 -7.95 10.71 -0.73
N ALA A 259 -9.09 11.01 -0.09
CA ALA A 259 -10.25 11.53 -0.78
C ALA A 259 -10.60 12.92 -0.25
N ARG A 260 -10.83 13.84 -1.18
CA ARG A 260 -11.27 15.21 -0.92
C ARG A 260 -12.36 15.59 -1.92
N MET A 261 -13.11 16.60 -1.56
CA MET A 261 -14.22 17.09 -2.38
C MET A 261 -14.09 18.58 -2.67
N GLY A 262 -14.42 18.94 -3.90
CA GLY A 262 -14.64 20.30 -4.31
C GLY A 262 -16.04 20.48 -4.90
N VAL A 263 -16.44 21.70 -5.12
CA VAL A 263 -17.66 22.07 -5.87
C VAL A 263 -17.37 23.32 -6.67
N LEU A 264 -17.80 23.36 -7.92
CA LEU A 264 -17.70 24.56 -8.75
C LEU A 264 -18.97 25.42 -8.51
N GLY A 265 -18.81 26.58 -7.87
CA GLY A 265 -19.91 27.41 -7.43
C GLY A 265 -20.65 26.81 -6.21
N GLU A 266 -21.95 27.01 -6.14
CA GLU A 266 -22.77 26.61 -4.99
C GLU A 266 -23.22 25.13 -5.12
N PRO A 267 -23.01 24.29 -4.11
CA PRO A 267 -23.51 22.90 -4.11
C PRO A 267 -25.03 22.89 -3.95
N ASN A 268 -25.70 21.92 -4.58
CA ASN A 268 -27.13 21.74 -4.25
C ASN A 268 -27.26 21.20 -2.80
N ALA A 269 -28.39 21.57 -2.16
CA ALA A 269 -28.61 21.24 -0.74
C ALA A 269 -28.61 19.75 -0.42
N ARG A 270 -28.92 18.85 -1.38
CA ARG A 270 -28.87 17.40 -1.20
C ARG A 270 -27.42 16.89 -1.16
N ALA A 271 -26.61 17.39 -2.10
CA ALA A 271 -25.18 17.05 -2.15
C ALA A 271 -24.43 17.55 -0.90
N GLN A 272 -24.73 18.77 -0.46
CA GLN A 272 -24.17 19.32 0.78
C GLN A 272 -24.52 18.46 2.00
N ARG A 273 -25.81 18.11 2.20
CA ARG A 273 -26.23 17.24 3.32
C ARG A 273 -25.57 15.86 3.26
N ALA A 274 -25.41 15.28 2.07
CA ALA A 274 -24.74 14.00 1.95
C ALA A 274 -23.25 14.10 2.29
N TYR A 275 -22.59 15.18 1.89
CA TYR A 275 -21.20 15.46 2.25
C TYR A 275 -21.06 15.63 3.77
N ASP A 276 -21.91 16.43 4.41
CA ASP A 276 -21.88 16.67 5.86
C ASP A 276 -22.08 15.37 6.64
N ALA A 277 -22.95 14.48 6.17
CA ALA A 277 -23.17 13.17 6.78
C ALA A 277 -21.93 12.25 6.65
N VAL A 278 -21.28 12.24 5.49
CA VAL A 278 -20.04 11.50 5.26
C VAL A 278 -18.92 12.02 6.17
N GLU A 279 -18.76 13.33 6.29
CA GLU A 279 -17.76 13.95 7.16
C GLU A 279 -18.01 13.62 8.64
N ALA A 280 -19.26 13.70 9.10
CA ALA A 280 -19.66 13.31 10.45
C ALA A 280 -19.31 11.83 10.75
N GLY A 281 -19.51 10.95 9.77
CA GLY A 281 -19.11 9.54 9.88
C GLY A 281 -17.61 9.36 10.05
N VAL A 282 -16.80 10.03 9.22
CA VAL A 282 -15.34 9.98 9.34
C VAL A 282 -14.89 10.51 10.70
N GLN A 283 -15.46 11.63 11.17
CA GLN A 283 -15.14 12.18 12.49
C GLN A 283 -15.46 11.18 13.61
N ALA A 284 -16.63 10.54 13.58
CA ALA A 284 -17.00 9.53 14.57
C ALA A 284 -16.02 8.31 14.55
N GLY A 285 -15.55 7.92 13.37
CA GLY A 285 -14.51 6.90 13.24
C GLY A 285 -13.20 7.30 13.90
N LEU A 286 -12.75 8.54 13.67
CA LEU A 286 -11.54 9.10 14.29
C LEU A 286 -11.64 9.11 15.82
N ASP A 287 -12.80 9.51 16.36
CA ASP A 287 -13.05 9.59 17.81
C ASP A 287 -13.13 8.20 18.46
N ALA A 288 -13.52 7.17 17.71
CA ALA A 288 -13.60 5.80 18.18
C ALA A 288 -12.25 5.07 18.21
N ILE A 289 -11.28 5.49 17.38
CA ILE A 289 -9.99 4.82 17.24
C ILE A 289 -9.11 5.03 18.48
N ARG A 290 -8.76 3.92 19.13
CA ARG A 290 -7.73 3.85 20.20
C ARG A 290 -7.25 2.41 20.35
N PRO A 291 -6.06 2.17 20.95
CA PRO A 291 -5.57 0.82 21.19
C PRO A 291 -6.58 -0.02 21.98
N GLY A 292 -6.76 -1.26 21.58
CA GLY A 292 -7.68 -2.24 22.18
C GLY A 292 -9.12 -2.17 21.67
N VAL A 293 -9.48 -1.18 20.87
CA VAL A 293 -10.80 -1.13 20.20
C VAL A 293 -10.78 -2.01 18.97
N ASP A 294 -11.82 -2.80 18.76
CA ASP A 294 -11.98 -3.62 17.57
C ASP A 294 -12.37 -2.79 16.35
N GLY A 295 -11.88 -3.18 15.17
CA GLY A 295 -12.27 -2.54 13.91
C GLY A 295 -13.78 -2.52 13.66
N GLY A 296 -14.50 -3.51 14.21
CA GLY A 296 -15.96 -3.56 14.19
C GLY A 296 -16.64 -2.42 14.97
N ALA A 297 -16.10 -2.02 16.11
CA ALA A 297 -16.64 -0.91 16.90
C ALA A 297 -16.45 0.43 16.18
N VAL A 298 -15.32 0.63 15.49
CA VAL A 298 -15.10 1.80 14.63
C VAL A 298 -16.08 1.80 13.46
N PHE A 299 -16.32 0.64 12.83
CA PHE A 299 -17.32 0.49 11.77
C PHE A 299 -18.71 0.92 12.23
N GLU A 300 -19.18 0.44 13.37
CA GLU A 300 -20.50 0.79 13.91
C GLU A 300 -20.61 2.29 14.23
N ALA A 301 -19.56 2.89 14.79
CA ALA A 301 -19.54 4.32 15.08
C ALA A 301 -19.71 5.17 13.80
N VAL A 302 -18.95 4.85 12.74
CA VAL A 302 -19.05 5.54 11.44
C VAL A 302 -20.44 5.39 10.84
N VAL A 303 -20.95 4.15 10.74
CA VAL A 303 -22.25 3.89 10.12
C VAL A 303 -23.39 4.56 10.89
N ALA A 304 -23.38 4.52 12.21
CA ALA A 304 -24.38 5.16 13.05
C ALA A 304 -24.37 6.68 12.87
N ALA A 305 -23.19 7.30 12.84
CA ALA A 305 -23.05 8.75 12.67
C ALA A 305 -23.55 9.22 11.29
N VAL A 306 -23.19 8.53 10.20
CA VAL A 306 -23.66 8.86 8.86
C VAL A 306 -25.20 8.77 8.77
N ARG A 307 -25.79 7.73 9.36
CA ARG A 307 -27.25 7.56 9.39
C ARG A 307 -27.95 8.68 10.18
N ALA A 308 -27.41 9.00 11.35
CA ALA A 308 -27.94 10.06 12.19
C ALA A 308 -27.82 11.45 11.54
N ALA A 309 -26.79 11.68 10.73
CA ALA A 309 -26.54 12.92 10.04
C ALA A 309 -27.37 13.11 8.75
N GLY A 310 -28.28 12.19 8.41
CA GLY A 310 -29.26 12.40 7.33
C GLY A 310 -29.21 11.40 6.18
N LEU A 311 -28.45 10.31 6.30
CA LEU A 311 -28.42 9.19 5.34
C LEU A 311 -28.89 7.89 6.00
N PRO A 312 -30.16 7.73 6.39
CA PRO A 312 -30.64 6.60 7.21
C PRO A 312 -30.41 5.22 6.54
N GLU A 313 -30.37 5.18 5.22
CA GLU A 313 -30.14 3.95 4.46
C GLU A 313 -28.65 3.66 4.16
N PHE A 314 -27.73 4.42 4.77
CA PHE A 314 -26.30 4.22 4.56
C PHE A 314 -25.85 2.82 4.96
N ARG A 315 -25.15 2.15 4.05
CA ARG A 315 -24.63 0.77 4.21
C ARG A 315 -23.23 0.67 3.64
N ARG A 316 -22.35 0.02 4.38
CA ARG A 316 -20.98 -0.27 3.93
C ARG A 316 -20.57 -1.69 4.34
N HIS A 317 -19.63 -2.27 3.61
CA HIS A 317 -18.98 -3.54 3.96
C HIS A 317 -17.73 -3.31 4.83
N HIS A 318 -17.08 -2.15 4.73
CA HIS A 318 -16.05 -1.63 5.62
C HIS A 318 -16.08 -0.09 5.59
N VAL A 319 -15.42 0.52 6.56
CA VAL A 319 -15.23 1.98 6.65
C VAL A 319 -13.75 2.36 6.75
N GLY A 320 -12.90 1.47 6.29
CA GLY A 320 -11.45 1.66 6.25
C GLY A 320 -10.67 0.38 6.51
N HIS A 321 -9.36 0.53 6.51
CA HIS A 321 -8.40 -0.57 6.69
C HIS A 321 -7.01 -0.02 6.97
N GLY A 322 -6.06 -0.89 7.31
CA GLY A 322 -4.63 -0.56 7.34
C GLY A 322 -4.09 -0.15 5.98
N ILE A 323 -3.00 0.59 5.98
CA ILE A 323 -2.30 1.04 4.77
C ILE A 323 -0.80 0.95 4.98
N GLY A 324 -0.04 0.64 3.93
CA GLY A 324 1.40 0.48 3.99
C GLY A 324 2.04 0.29 2.62
N LEU A 325 2.67 -0.84 2.41
CA LEU A 325 3.23 -1.27 1.11
C LEU A 325 2.12 -1.75 0.16
N GLU A 326 0.98 -2.15 0.68
CA GLU A 326 -0.22 -2.46 -0.10
C GLU A 326 -1.29 -1.38 0.08
N PRO A 327 -2.21 -1.26 -0.89
CA PRO A 327 -3.28 -0.27 -0.82
C PRO A 327 -4.26 -0.53 0.31
N ALA A 328 -4.44 -1.80 0.66
CA ALA A 328 -5.29 -2.26 1.73
C ALA A 328 -4.60 -3.40 2.49
N GLU A 329 -4.38 -3.18 3.76
CA GLU A 329 -3.79 -4.13 4.70
C GLU A 329 -4.71 -4.32 5.90
N ALA A 330 -4.49 -5.37 6.68
CA ALA A 330 -5.08 -5.45 8.01
C ALA A 330 -4.54 -4.30 8.91
N PRO A 331 -5.28 -3.89 9.96
CA PRO A 331 -6.59 -4.39 10.34
C PRO A 331 -7.71 -3.81 9.46
N TRP A 332 -8.87 -4.49 9.43
CA TRP A 332 -10.03 -4.03 8.70
C TRP A 332 -11.04 -3.36 9.64
N LEU A 333 -11.52 -2.18 9.26
CA LEU A 333 -12.61 -1.48 9.96
C LEU A 333 -13.96 -1.96 9.41
N ARG A 334 -14.37 -3.16 9.85
CA ARG A 334 -15.59 -3.87 9.43
C ARG A 334 -16.10 -4.76 10.56
N PRO A 335 -17.35 -5.30 10.47
CA PRO A 335 -17.82 -6.29 11.46
C PRO A 335 -16.83 -7.44 11.61
N GLY A 336 -16.45 -7.74 12.85
CA GLY A 336 -15.44 -8.77 13.17
C GLY A 336 -14.00 -8.35 12.82
N GLY A 337 -13.74 -7.06 12.64
CA GLY A 337 -12.38 -6.54 12.43
C GLY A 337 -11.50 -6.70 13.66
N GLU A 338 -10.18 -6.77 13.42
CA GLU A 338 -9.17 -7.05 14.44
C GLU A 338 -9.04 -5.89 15.46
N PRO A 339 -8.55 -6.17 16.68
CA PRO A 339 -8.21 -5.13 17.66
C PRO A 339 -7.10 -4.21 17.14
N LEU A 340 -7.25 -2.90 17.42
CA LEU A 340 -6.29 -1.89 17.03
C LEU A 340 -5.12 -1.83 18.03
N GLU A 341 -3.90 -1.65 17.51
CA GLU A 341 -2.68 -1.47 18.31
C GLU A 341 -2.04 -0.11 18.04
N ALA A 342 -1.36 0.45 19.04
CA ALA A 342 -0.56 1.65 18.84
C ALA A 342 0.54 1.41 17.79
N GLY A 343 0.73 2.39 16.88
CA GLY A 343 1.64 2.28 15.75
C GLY A 343 1.01 1.74 14.46
N MET A 344 -0.23 1.27 14.49
CA MET A 344 -0.96 0.96 13.26
C MET A 344 -1.30 2.24 12.49
N MET A 345 -1.16 2.19 11.16
CA MET A 345 -1.61 3.25 10.26
C MET A 345 -2.90 2.78 9.59
N LEU A 346 -3.95 3.57 9.74
CA LEU A 346 -5.29 3.25 9.25
C LEU A 346 -5.78 4.34 8.29
N ARG A 347 -6.55 3.94 7.28
CA ARG A 347 -7.38 4.81 6.49
C ARG A 347 -8.83 4.67 6.95
N VAL A 348 -9.47 5.79 7.32
CA VAL A 348 -10.88 5.86 7.69
C VAL A 348 -11.64 6.52 6.56
N GLU A 349 -12.77 5.95 6.15
CA GLU A 349 -13.58 6.45 5.03
C GLU A 349 -15.07 6.18 5.22
N ALA A 350 -15.90 7.03 4.63
CA ALA A 350 -17.36 6.87 4.60
C ALA A 350 -17.93 7.28 3.23
N PRO A 351 -17.55 6.65 2.09
CA PRO A 351 -18.04 7.08 0.80
C PRO A 351 -19.53 6.77 0.60
N TYR A 352 -20.22 7.72 -0.01
CA TYR A 352 -21.63 7.62 -0.42
C TYR A 352 -21.75 7.83 -1.92
N TYR A 353 -22.51 6.98 -2.58
CA TYR A 353 -22.70 7.02 -4.03
C TYR A 353 -24.18 7.00 -4.36
N GLU A 354 -24.63 8.01 -5.10
CA GLU A 354 -25.98 8.12 -5.61
C GLU A 354 -25.95 8.13 -7.14
N LEU A 355 -26.10 6.94 -7.73
CA LEU A 355 -25.96 6.73 -9.17
C LEU A 355 -26.86 7.67 -9.97
N GLY A 356 -26.30 8.34 -10.96
CA GLY A 356 -26.97 9.32 -11.79
C GLY A 356 -27.06 10.74 -11.18
N ALA A 357 -26.59 10.93 -9.94
CA ALA A 357 -26.63 12.23 -9.27
C ALA A 357 -25.22 12.72 -8.85
N PHE A 358 -24.63 12.15 -7.81
CA PHE A 358 -23.31 12.54 -7.28
C PHE A 358 -22.73 11.46 -6.37
N GLY A 359 -21.41 11.55 -6.12
CA GLY A 359 -20.74 10.83 -5.05
C GLY A 359 -20.09 11.77 -4.06
N ALA A 360 -20.07 11.39 -2.78
CA ALA A 360 -19.37 12.10 -1.71
C ALA A 360 -18.40 11.14 -1.02
N SER A 361 -17.16 11.58 -0.80
CA SER A 361 -16.14 10.75 -0.16
C SER A 361 -15.14 11.63 0.59
N VAL A 362 -14.86 11.24 1.81
CA VAL A 362 -13.75 11.78 2.61
C VAL A 362 -12.95 10.59 3.15
N LYS A 363 -11.62 10.68 3.05
CA LYS A 363 -10.69 9.70 3.60
C LYS A 363 -9.65 10.39 4.46
N GLU A 364 -9.40 9.86 5.64
CA GLU A 364 -8.34 10.28 6.54
C GLU A 364 -7.42 9.13 6.87
N THR A 365 -6.12 9.37 6.78
CA THR A 365 -5.11 8.45 7.28
C THR A 365 -4.67 8.88 8.66
N VAL A 366 -4.68 7.93 9.59
CA VAL A 366 -4.36 8.16 11.00
C VAL A 366 -3.31 7.19 11.51
N LEU A 367 -2.49 7.65 12.42
CA LEU A 367 -1.65 6.81 13.25
C LEU A 367 -2.38 6.53 14.57
N VAL A 368 -2.55 5.27 14.93
CA VAL A 368 -3.06 4.87 16.25
C VAL A 368 -2.00 5.16 17.30
N ILE A 369 -2.32 6.01 18.25
CA ILE A 369 -1.45 6.39 19.38
C ILE A 369 -2.10 5.99 20.71
N ARG A 370 -1.34 6.02 21.82
CA ARG A 370 -1.85 5.64 23.16
C ARG A 370 -3.15 6.35 23.54
N GLY A 371 -3.32 7.61 23.14
CA GLY A 371 -4.47 8.46 23.48
C GLY A 371 -5.60 8.46 22.47
N GLY A 372 -5.48 7.75 21.35
CA GLY A 372 -6.50 7.77 20.29
C GLY A 372 -5.90 7.71 18.88
N ALA A 373 -6.43 8.52 17.96
CA ALA A 373 -5.94 8.68 16.58
C ALA A 373 -5.20 10.01 16.41
N SER A 374 -4.05 9.96 15.74
CA SER A 374 -3.35 11.14 15.25
C SER A 374 -3.52 11.23 13.74
N VAL A 375 -4.24 12.24 13.26
CA VAL A 375 -4.45 12.45 11.82
C VAL A 375 -3.13 12.82 11.16
N VAL A 376 -2.79 12.14 10.08
CA VAL A 376 -1.54 12.34 9.32
C VAL A 376 -1.78 13.31 8.15
N ASN A 377 -2.98 13.34 7.60
CA ASN A 377 -3.39 14.27 6.56
C ASN A 377 -3.22 15.72 7.03
N ARG A 378 -2.87 16.61 6.10
CA ARG A 378 -2.67 18.04 6.37
C ARG A 378 -3.70 18.93 5.70
N SER A 379 -4.30 18.46 4.59
CA SER A 379 -5.34 19.20 3.88
C SER A 379 -6.65 19.19 4.66
N HIS A 380 -7.37 20.31 4.62
CA HIS A 380 -8.68 20.41 5.23
C HIS A 380 -9.67 19.42 4.61
N ARG A 381 -10.54 18.85 5.43
CA ARG A 381 -11.57 17.89 4.98
C ARG A 381 -12.76 18.58 4.32
N GLY A 382 -13.07 19.82 4.69
CA GLY A 382 -14.24 20.54 4.24
C GLY A 382 -14.35 20.60 2.72
N LEU A 383 -15.58 20.74 2.24
CA LEU A 383 -15.88 20.93 0.83
C LEU A 383 -15.22 22.22 0.32
N VAL A 384 -14.36 22.12 -0.70
CA VAL A 384 -13.65 23.26 -1.27
C VAL A 384 -14.53 23.93 -2.32
N LEU A 385 -14.84 25.23 -2.11
CA LEU A 385 -15.58 26.03 -3.08
C LEU A 385 -14.62 26.53 -4.16
N LEU A 386 -14.97 26.31 -5.40
CA LEU A 386 -14.26 26.79 -6.60
C LEU A 386 -15.08 27.90 -7.26
N ASP A 387 -14.41 28.93 -7.75
CA ASP A 387 -15.02 30.10 -8.43
C ASP A 387 -15.32 29.84 -9.90
#